data_9aaa6bec781d198fe7ef619dca951065
#
_entry.id   9aaa6bec781d198fe7ef619dca951065
#
_cell.length_a   1.000
_cell.length_b   1.000
_cell.length_c   1.000
_cell.angle_alpha   90.00
_cell.angle_beta   90.00
_cell.angle_gamma   90.00
#
_symmetry.space_group_name_H-M   'P 1'
#
loop_
_entity.id
_entity.type
_entity.pdbx_description
1 polymer ?
#
loop_
_entity_poly.entity_id
_entity_poly.type
_entity_poly.pdbx_seq_one_letter_code
_entity_poly.pdbx_strand_id
1 'polypeptide(L)'
;MAAPQELKPAEMGMLIDELARYNNTGNALGYSVFYYASYMYQQPGLNMLAVDGVLPSDQTIADGSYPLLNEYYVVIRAEEAEDSPARRLRDWILTAEGKVAMEKAGYIPVQG
;
A
#
# COMPACT_ATOMS: atom_id res chain seq x y z
N MET A 1 -31.43 -9.68 7.08
CA MET A 1 -29.93 -9.61 7.08
C MET A 1 -29.53 -8.26 7.65
N ALA A 2 -28.79 -8.24 8.74
CA ALA A 2 -28.29 -6.98 9.29
C ALA A 2 -27.31 -6.34 8.29
N ALA A 3 -27.40 -5.02 8.13
CA ALA A 3 -26.43 -4.30 7.31
C ALA A 3 -25.01 -4.57 7.84
N PRO A 4 -24.02 -4.76 6.97
CA PRO A 4 -22.65 -4.96 7.43
C PRO A 4 -22.20 -3.77 8.27
N GLN A 5 -21.72 -4.05 9.47
CA GLN A 5 -21.12 -3.00 10.30
C GLN A 5 -19.74 -2.70 9.74
N GLU A 6 -19.55 -1.47 9.32
CA GLU A 6 -18.27 -0.98 8.89
C GLU A 6 -17.40 -0.71 10.13
N LEU A 7 -16.43 -1.56 10.37
CA LEU A 7 -15.40 -1.30 11.38
C LEU A 7 -14.42 -0.27 10.83
N LYS A 8 -14.35 0.88 11.49
CA LYS A 8 -13.36 1.92 11.21
C LYS A 8 -12.27 1.91 12.28
N PRO A 9 -11.26 1.06 12.14
CA PRO A 9 -10.18 1.03 13.11
C PRO A 9 -9.40 2.35 13.10
N ALA A 10 -8.95 2.77 14.29
CA ALA A 10 -8.18 4.00 14.44
C ALA A 10 -6.79 3.93 13.81
N GLU A 11 -6.25 2.72 13.66
CA GLU A 11 -4.94 2.44 13.09
C GLU A 11 -5.01 1.32 12.06
N MET A 12 -4.14 1.37 11.06
CA MET A 12 -4.12 0.39 9.98
C MET A 12 -3.86 -1.04 10.47
N GLY A 13 -3.03 -1.21 11.49
CA GLY A 13 -2.75 -2.52 12.10
C GLY A 13 -3.97 -3.14 12.77
N MET A 14 -4.86 -2.34 13.33
CA MET A 14 -6.08 -2.83 13.97
C MET A 14 -7.02 -3.54 12.99
N LEU A 15 -7.09 -3.08 11.74
CA LEU A 15 -7.89 -3.76 10.72
C LEU A 15 -7.41 -5.19 10.50
N ILE A 16 -6.10 -5.37 10.39
CA ILE A 16 -5.48 -6.67 10.15
C ILE A 16 -5.65 -7.58 11.36
N ASP A 17 -5.47 -7.05 12.56
CA ASP A 17 -5.70 -7.79 13.81
C ASP A 17 -7.15 -8.24 13.96
N GLU A 18 -8.09 -7.36 13.70
CA GLU A 18 -9.51 -7.70 13.75
C GLU A 18 -9.86 -8.77 12.73
N LEU A 19 -9.35 -8.67 11.51
CA LEU A 19 -9.57 -9.68 10.49
C LEU A 19 -8.99 -11.04 10.90
N ALA A 20 -7.82 -11.06 11.51
CA ALA A 20 -7.18 -12.28 11.99
C ALA A 20 -7.96 -12.93 13.16
N ARG A 21 -8.63 -12.14 13.99
CA ARG A 21 -9.47 -12.65 15.08
C ARG A 21 -10.71 -13.38 14.59
N TYR A 22 -11.23 -13.05 13.43
CA TYR A 22 -12.34 -13.75 12.80
C TYR A 22 -11.93 -15.08 12.18
N ASN A 23 -10.68 -15.49 12.37
CA ASN A 23 -10.15 -16.75 11.88
C ASN A 23 -11.05 -17.91 12.33
N ASN A 24 -11.64 -18.62 11.39
CA ASN A 24 -12.48 -19.80 11.56
C ASN A 24 -13.91 -19.61 12.14
N THR A 25 -14.36 -18.43 12.46
CA THR A 25 -15.70 -18.21 13.02
C THR A 25 -16.68 -17.53 12.09
N GLY A 26 -16.24 -17.07 10.93
CA GLY A 26 -17.09 -16.41 9.94
C GLY A 26 -16.30 -15.95 8.73
N ASN A 27 -17.03 -15.50 7.73
CA ASN A 27 -16.45 -14.91 6.54
C ASN A 27 -16.14 -13.42 6.80
N ALA A 28 -14.87 -13.08 6.80
CA ALA A 28 -14.42 -11.71 6.96
C ALA A 28 -13.56 -11.28 5.76
N LEU A 29 -13.80 -10.08 5.27
CA LEU A 29 -13.04 -9.45 4.19
C LEU A 29 -12.55 -8.09 4.66
N GLY A 30 -11.25 -7.86 4.53
CA GLY A 30 -10.63 -6.56 4.81
C GLY A 30 -9.95 -5.99 3.57
N TYR A 31 -9.70 -4.70 3.61
CA TYR A 31 -8.87 -4.03 2.62
C TYR A 31 -7.87 -3.10 3.31
N SER A 32 -6.68 -3.01 2.76
CA SER A 32 -5.60 -2.19 3.29
C SER A 32 -4.63 -1.83 2.18
N VAL A 33 -3.62 -1.04 2.50
CA VAL A 33 -2.53 -0.74 1.58
C VAL A 33 -1.65 -1.99 1.43
N PHE A 34 -1.31 -2.36 0.19
CA PHE A 34 -0.51 -3.55 -0.11
C PHE A 34 0.81 -3.60 0.66
N TYR A 35 1.55 -2.50 0.67
CA TYR A 35 2.81 -2.41 1.41
C TYR A 35 2.63 -2.75 2.90
N TYR A 36 1.58 -2.21 3.51
CA TYR A 36 1.31 -2.41 4.92
C TYR A 36 1.00 -3.88 5.24
N ALA A 37 0.11 -4.47 4.46
CA ALA A 37 -0.31 -5.85 4.66
C ALA A 37 0.81 -6.86 4.35
N SER A 38 1.66 -6.56 3.37
CA SER A 38 2.69 -7.48 2.89
C SER A 38 4.01 -7.39 3.63
N TYR A 39 4.41 -6.19 4.08
CA TYR A 39 5.76 -5.94 4.62
C TYR A 39 5.76 -5.48 6.07
N MET A 40 4.82 -4.65 6.47
CA MET A 40 4.83 -4.08 7.81
C MET A 40 4.04 -4.89 8.83
N TYR A 41 2.96 -5.50 8.40
CA TYR A 41 2.00 -6.12 9.32
C TYR A 41 1.48 -7.46 8.80
N GLN A 42 2.39 -8.42 8.69
CA GLN A 42 2.04 -9.76 8.25
C GLN A 42 1.36 -10.54 9.39
N GLN A 43 0.20 -11.10 9.10
CA GLN A 43 -0.49 -11.99 10.03
C GLN A 43 -0.67 -13.39 9.40
N PRO A 44 -0.34 -14.46 10.14
CA PRO A 44 -0.58 -15.81 9.66
C PRO A 44 -2.09 -16.07 9.52
N GLY A 45 -2.46 -16.87 8.54
CA GLY A 45 -3.86 -17.24 8.30
C GLY A 45 -4.65 -16.25 7.46
N LEU A 46 -4.06 -15.14 7.02
CA LEU A 46 -4.67 -14.22 6.08
C LEU A 46 -4.13 -14.46 4.66
N ASN A 47 -5.02 -14.44 3.70
CA ASN A 47 -4.70 -14.62 2.29
C ASN A 47 -5.05 -13.38 1.49
N MET A 48 -4.15 -12.97 0.61
CA MET A 48 -4.46 -11.97 -0.40
C MET A 48 -5.44 -12.53 -1.41
N LEU A 49 -6.42 -11.75 -1.78
CA LEU A 49 -7.43 -12.16 -2.76
C LEU A 49 -7.11 -11.55 -4.14
N ALA A 50 -7.37 -12.35 -5.16
CA ALA A 50 -7.35 -11.85 -6.52
C ALA A 50 -8.57 -10.95 -6.77
N VAL A 51 -8.36 -9.87 -7.51
CA VAL A 51 -9.42 -9.01 -8.03
C VAL A 51 -9.41 -9.13 -9.55
N ASP A 52 -10.54 -9.46 -10.14
CA ASP A 52 -10.65 -9.75 -11.57
C ASP A 52 -9.63 -10.79 -12.07
N GLY A 53 -9.34 -11.79 -11.23
CA GLY A 53 -8.40 -12.85 -11.54
C GLY A 53 -6.93 -12.49 -11.36
N VAL A 54 -6.60 -11.30 -10.88
CA VAL A 54 -5.22 -10.83 -10.68
C VAL A 54 -4.91 -10.73 -9.19
N LEU A 55 -3.89 -11.45 -8.73
CA LEU A 55 -3.39 -11.33 -7.35
C LEU A 55 -2.52 -10.06 -7.21
N PRO A 56 -2.64 -9.36 -6.07
CA PRO A 56 -1.73 -8.25 -5.79
C PRO A 56 -0.31 -8.78 -5.56
N SER A 57 0.64 -8.21 -6.26
CA SER A 57 2.07 -8.47 -6.10
C SER A 57 2.86 -7.25 -6.56
N ASP A 58 4.14 -7.21 -6.23
CA ASP A 58 5.02 -6.13 -6.70
C ASP A 58 4.96 -6.00 -8.23
N GLN A 59 4.94 -7.12 -8.95
CA GLN A 59 4.89 -7.12 -10.39
C GLN A 59 3.54 -6.66 -10.94
N THR A 60 2.42 -7.18 -10.43
CA THR A 60 1.08 -6.83 -10.93
C THR A 60 0.67 -5.41 -10.58
N ILE A 61 1.23 -4.85 -9.52
CA ILE A 61 1.05 -3.44 -9.18
C ILE A 61 1.95 -2.57 -10.07
N ALA A 62 3.20 -2.96 -10.29
CA ALA A 62 4.15 -2.21 -11.12
C ALA A 62 3.72 -2.14 -12.58
N ASP A 63 3.19 -3.23 -13.14
CA ASP A 63 2.74 -3.27 -14.54
C ASP A 63 1.31 -2.76 -14.75
N GLY A 64 0.59 -2.45 -13.68
CA GLY A 64 -0.78 -1.93 -13.73
C GLY A 64 -1.85 -2.99 -13.99
N SER A 65 -1.52 -4.27 -13.95
CA SER A 65 -2.51 -5.34 -14.17
C SER A 65 -3.45 -5.57 -12.98
N TYR A 66 -3.02 -5.25 -11.76
CA TYR A 66 -3.89 -5.27 -10.61
C TYR A 66 -4.85 -4.08 -10.63
N PRO A 67 -6.18 -4.28 -10.58
CA PRO A 67 -7.13 -3.21 -10.87
C PRO A 67 -7.30 -2.16 -9.78
N LEU A 68 -6.97 -2.47 -8.53
CA LEU A 68 -7.15 -1.54 -7.41
C LEU A 68 -5.82 -0.86 -7.07
N LEU A 69 -5.41 0.07 -7.89
CA LEU A 69 -4.18 0.83 -7.71
C LEU A 69 -4.43 2.16 -6.99
N ASN A 70 -3.49 2.51 -6.14
CA ASN A 70 -3.45 3.79 -5.46
C ASN A 70 -2.02 4.34 -5.47
N GLU A 71 -1.87 5.61 -5.74
CA GLU A 71 -0.56 6.24 -5.89
C GLU A 71 -0.14 6.96 -4.60
N TYR A 72 1.15 6.91 -4.30
CA TYR A 72 1.77 7.73 -3.28
C TYR A 72 2.37 8.98 -3.92
N TYR A 73 2.21 10.10 -3.26
CA TYR A 73 2.68 11.38 -3.76
C TYR A 73 3.73 11.98 -2.82
N VAL A 74 4.77 12.52 -3.38
CA VAL A 74 5.67 13.41 -2.66
C VAL A 74 5.18 14.83 -2.87
N VAL A 75 4.84 15.51 -1.79
CA VAL A 75 4.27 16.86 -1.83
C VAL A 75 5.24 17.83 -1.17
N ILE A 76 5.55 18.89 -1.89
CA ILE A 76 6.34 20.03 -1.38
C ILE A 76 5.52 21.31 -1.50
N ARG A 77 5.92 22.36 -0.80
CA ARG A 77 5.28 23.67 -0.95
C ARG A 77 5.52 24.21 -2.36
N ALA A 78 4.51 24.85 -2.95
CA ALA A 78 4.60 25.43 -4.28
C ALA A 78 5.73 26.48 -4.38
N GLU A 79 5.93 27.24 -3.31
CA GLU A 79 6.92 28.32 -3.21
C GLU A 79 8.28 27.85 -2.66
N GLU A 80 8.50 26.54 -2.60
CA GLU A 80 9.78 26.00 -2.12
C GLU A 80 10.91 26.44 -3.04
N ALA A 81 12.02 26.95 -2.45
CA ALA A 81 13.18 27.38 -3.20
C ALA A 81 13.79 26.24 -4.04
N GLU A 82 14.33 26.55 -5.21
CA GLU A 82 14.88 25.53 -6.13
C GLU A 82 16.03 24.72 -5.53
N ASP A 83 16.80 25.33 -4.65
CA ASP A 83 17.95 24.74 -3.97
C ASP A 83 17.61 24.21 -2.57
N SER A 84 16.33 24.20 -2.19
CA SER A 84 15.93 23.74 -0.86
C SER A 84 16.15 22.22 -0.71
N PRO A 85 16.41 21.73 0.51
CA PRO A 85 16.54 20.31 0.79
C PRO A 85 15.27 19.50 0.39
N ALA A 86 14.09 20.08 0.57
CA ALA A 86 12.83 19.43 0.22
C ALA A 86 12.73 19.20 -1.29
N ARG A 87 13.06 20.21 -2.10
CA ARG A 87 13.04 20.07 -3.56
C ARG A 87 14.12 19.11 -4.05
N ARG A 88 15.31 19.17 -3.48
CA ARG A 88 16.40 18.24 -3.82
C ARG A 88 16.04 16.79 -3.50
N LEU A 89 15.39 16.53 -2.37
CA LEU A 89 14.93 15.18 -2.01
C LEU A 89 13.85 14.69 -2.97
N ARG A 90 12.86 15.53 -3.29
CA ARG A 90 11.82 15.19 -4.26
C ARG A 90 12.42 14.79 -5.61
N ASP A 91 13.33 15.61 -6.11
CA ASP A 91 13.94 15.37 -7.42
C ASP A 91 14.81 14.10 -7.41
N TRP A 92 15.52 13.86 -6.31
CA TRP A 92 16.31 12.64 -6.15
C TRP A 92 15.45 11.36 -6.13
N ILE A 93 14.31 11.39 -5.46
CA ILE A 93 13.39 10.23 -5.41
C ILE A 93 12.95 9.81 -6.82
N LEU A 94 12.85 10.78 -7.75
CA LEU A 94 12.46 10.50 -9.14
C LEU A 94 13.62 10.01 -10.01
N THR A 95 14.86 10.04 -9.51
CA THR A 95 16.00 9.47 -10.22
C THR A 95 16.02 7.94 -10.18
N ALA A 96 16.85 7.33 -11.02
CA ALA A 96 17.04 5.87 -11.01
C ALA A 96 17.52 5.35 -9.65
N GLU A 97 18.43 6.08 -8.99
CA GLU A 97 18.91 5.73 -7.65
C GLU A 97 17.80 5.84 -6.60
N GLY A 98 16.99 6.89 -6.66
CA GLY A 98 15.83 7.08 -5.79
C GLY A 98 14.81 5.96 -5.95
N LYS A 99 14.52 5.55 -7.17
CA LYS A 99 13.61 4.42 -7.45
C LYS A 99 14.13 3.10 -6.86
N VAL A 100 15.42 2.83 -6.97
CA VAL A 100 16.04 1.65 -6.33
C VAL A 100 15.91 1.70 -4.80
N ALA A 101 16.09 2.88 -4.22
CA ALA A 101 15.91 3.03 -2.77
C ALA A 101 14.45 2.79 -2.34
N MET A 102 13.48 3.25 -3.13
CA MET A 102 12.05 3.00 -2.90
C MET A 102 11.72 1.51 -2.99
N GLU A 103 12.24 0.81 -4.00
CA GLU A 103 12.06 -0.64 -4.14
C GLU A 103 12.62 -1.41 -2.94
N LYS A 104 13.81 -1.05 -2.49
CA LYS A 104 14.42 -1.67 -1.29
C LYS A 104 13.61 -1.40 -0.03
N ALA A 105 12.91 -0.28 0.05
CA ALA A 105 12.01 0.04 1.15
C ALA A 105 10.65 -0.67 1.04
N GLY A 106 10.38 -1.37 -0.05
CA GLY A 106 9.14 -2.12 -0.29
C GLY A 106 8.06 -1.33 -1.04
N TYR A 107 8.36 -0.14 -1.53
CA TYR A 107 7.46 0.62 -2.38
C TYR A 107 7.67 0.26 -3.85
N ILE A 108 6.64 0.47 -4.65
CA ILE A 108 6.69 0.17 -6.08
C ILE A 108 6.78 1.48 -6.84
N PRO A 109 7.95 1.79 -7.48
CA PRO A 109 8.11 3.01 -8.23
C PRO A 109 7.18 3.08 -9.44
N VAL A 110 6.71 4.26 -9.75
CA VAL A 110 5.91 4.50 -10.96
C VAL A 110 6.77 4.22 -12.19
N GLN A 111 6.22 3.42 -13.10
CA GLN A 111 6.78 3.17 -14.40
C GLN A 111 6.48 4.37 -15.30
N GLY A 112 7.45 5.19 -15.48
CA GLY A 112 7.26 6.40 -16.30
C GLY A 112 8.54 6.85 -16.96
#